data_fff69cb59bb88d23ed25c01a4eb9314a
#
_entry.id   fff69cb59bb88d23ed25c01a4eb9314a
#
_cell.length_a   1.000
_cell.length_b   1.000
_cell.length_c   1.000
_cell.angle_alpha   90.00
_cell.angle_beta   90.00
_cell.angle_gamma   90.00
#
_symmetry.space_group_name_H-M   'P 1'
#
loop_
_entity.id
_entity.type
_entity.pdbx_description
1 polymer ?
#
loop_
_entity_poly.entity_id
_entity_poly.type
_entity_poly.pdbx_seq_one_letter_code
_entity_poly.pdbx_strand_id
1 'polypeptide(L)'
;MTSINIEDMMKEIYSELGPGYSERVYHNAAEVYLREKRVPYESERHILVRFRGHVVGQLRADIIIDDTTIVELKAIRALTDGMELQAQKYLDLTGLRTAYLVNFPLQPDREVEVRKIEVKSSEGELSKAFDKMYEHHRNVSADLTQLLPRVRAPVLDDV
;
A
#
# COMPACT_ATOMS: atom_id res chain seq x y z
N MET A 1 -6.04 13.17 -18.67
CA MET A 1 -5.78 12.01 -17.79
C MET A 1 -7.09 11.27 -17.58
N THR A 2 -7.14 10.05 -18.01
CA THR A 2 -8.33 9.22 -17.80
C THR A 2 -8.26 8.68 -16.38
N SER A 3 -9.02 9.30 -15.48
CA SER A 3 -9.18 8.78 -14.11
C SER A 3 -9.98 7.48 -14.19
N ILE A 4 -9.39 6.37 -13.78
CA ILE A 4 -10.10 5.09 -13.69
C ILE A 4 -10.91 5.07 -12.40
N ASN A 5 -12.19 4.69 -12.53
CA ASN A 5 -13.00 4.35 -11.38
C ASN A 5 -12.71 2.89 -10.99
N ILE A 6 -12.09 2.70 -9.84
CA ILE A 6 -11.65 1.37 -9.37
C ILE A 6 -12.86 0.47 -9.14
N GLU A 7 -13.92 0.97 -8.55
CA GLU A 7 -15.11 0.18 -8.27
C GLU A 7 -15.76 -0.33 -9.57
N ASP A 8 -15.91 0.53 -10.56
CA ASP A 8 -16.46 0.16 -11.87
C ASP A 8 -15.57 -0.87 -12.58
N MET A 9 -14.26 -0.67 -12.54
CA MET A 9 -13.28 -1.60 -13.10
C MET A 9 -13.42 -3.00 -12.47
N MET A 10 -13.52 -3.08 -11.16
CA MET A 10 -13.61 -4.36 -10.45
C MET A 10 -14.95 -5.05 -10.69
N LYS A 11 -16.02 -4.29 -10.76
CA LYS A 11 -17.35 -4.80 -11.12
C LYS A 11 -17.38 -5.37 -12.52
N GLU A 12 -16.75 -4.71 -13.47
CA GLU A 12 -16.66 -5.15 -14.85
C GLU A 12 -15.86 -6.46 -14.96
N ILE A 13 -14.70 -6.55 -14.31
CA ILE A 13 -13.90 -7.76 -14.26
C ILE A 13 -14.71 -8.93 -13.69
N TYR A 14 -15.37 -8.71 -12.55
CA TYR A 14 -16.15 -9.75 -11.90
C TYR A 14 -17.39 -10.15 -12.71
N SER A 15 -18.01 -9.21 -13.40
CA SER A 15 -19.15 -9.48 -14.31
C SER A 15 -18.75 -10.40 -15.46
N GLU A 16 -17.55 -10.23 -16.00
CA GLU A 16 -17.07 -11.06 -17.11
C GLU A 16 -16.54 -12.41 -16.68
N LEU A 17 -15.76 -12.45 -15.59
CA LEU A 17 -15.13 -13.68 -15.12
C LEU A 17 -16.00 -14.53 -14.20
N GLY A 18 -16.80 -13.89 -13.36
CA GLY A 18 -17.56 -14.55 -12.32
C GLY A 18 -16.72 -15.01 -11.13
N PRO A 19 -17.36 -15.67 -10.15
CA PRO A 19 -16.68 -16.20 -8.95
C PRO A 19 -15.92 -17.50 -9.24
N GLY A 20 -15.05 -17.88 -8.31
CA GLY A 20 -14.44 -19.21 -8.29
C GLY A 20 -12.99 -19.28 -8.76
N TYR A 21 -12.44 -18.17 -9.27
CA TYR A 21 -11.03 -18.12 -9.63
C TYR A 21 -10.15 -17.74 -8.44
N SER A 22 -8.87 -18.04 -8.55
CA SER A 22 -7.88 -17.59 -7.57
C SER A 22 -7.64 -16.09 -7.68
N GLU A 23 -7.13 -15.51 -6.62
CA GLU A 23 -6.71 -14.11 -6.58
C GLU A 23 -5.82 -13.73 -7.76
N ARG A 24 -4.90 -14.62 -8.15
CA ARG A 24 -3.99 -14.42 -9.29
C ARG A 24 -4.73 -14.17 -10.62
N VAL A 25 -5.82 -14.85 -10.86
CA VAL A 25 -6.61 -14.67 -12.08
C VAL A 25 -7.21 -13.25 -12.14
N TYR A 26 -7.79 -12.79 -11.05
CA TYR A 26 -8.35 -11.44 -10.98
C TYR A 26 -7.26 -10.37 -11.05
N HIS A 27 -6.11 -10.63 -10.44
CA HIS A 27 -4.95 -9.75 -10.55
C HIS A 27 -4.50 -9.59 -12.01
N ASN A 28 -4.35 -10.68 -12.71
CA ASN A 28 -3.97 -10.68 -14.12
C ASN A 28 -5.01 -9.98 -14.99
N ALA A 29 -6.29 -10.17 -14.70
CA ALA A 29 -7.38 -9.48 -15.39
C ALA A 29 -7.33 -7.96 -15.16
N ALA A 30 -7.03 -7.53 -13.94
CA ALA A 30 -6.84 -6.12 -13.62
C ALA A 30 -5.68 -5.50 -14.41
N GLU A 31 -4.57 -6.20 -14.54
CA GLU A 31 -3.44 -5.77 -15.36
C GLU A 31 -3.82 -5.63 -16.83
N VAL A 32 -4.56 -6.60 -17.39
CA VAL A 32 -5.07 -6.51 -18.77
C VAL A 32 -5.94 -5.28 -18.94
N TYR A 33 -6.86 -5.05 -18.03
CA TYR A 33 -7.76 -3.89 -18.05
C TYR A 33 -6.99 -2.57 -18.07
N LEU A 34 -6.00 -2.44 -17.19
CA LEU A 34 -5.17 -1.23 -17.10
C LEU A 34 -4.35 -1.00 -18.36
N ARG A 35 -3.80 -2.07 -18.95
CA ARG A 35 -3.07 -1.96 -20.22
C ARG A 35 -3.97 -1.53 -21.38
N GLU A 36 -5.18 -2.08 -21.47
CA GLU A 36 -6.15 -1.69 -22.49
C GLU A 36 -6.57 -0.21 -22.37
N LYS A 37 -6.72 0.28 -21.15
CA LYS A 37 -7.04 1.68 -20.88
C LYS A 37 -5.81 2.60 -20.91
N ARG A 38 -4.63 2.06 -21.14
CA ARG A 38 -3.35 2.79 -21.18
C ARG A 38 -3.09 3.57 -19.90
N VAL A 39 -3.42 2.98 -18.77
CA VAL A 39 -3.17 3.55 -17.44
C VAL A 39 -1.87 2.97 -16.90
N PRO A 40 -0.91 3.82 -16.52
CA PRO A 40 0.33 3.34 -15.91
C PRO A 40 0.06 2.62 -14.59
N TYR A 41 0.74 1.50 -14.38
CA TYR A 41 0.65 0.75 -13.14
C TYR A 41 1.94 0.02 -12.86
N GLU A 42 2.12 -0.36 -11.61
CA GLU A 42 3.19 -1.21 -11.14
C GLU A 42 2.57 -2.42 -10.45
N SER A 43 3.06 -3.62 -10.77
CA SER A 43 2.59 -4.87 -10.21
C SER A 43 3.58 -5.40 -9.19
N GLU A 44 3.08 -5.84 -8.04
CA GLU A 44 3.85 -6.56 -7.02
C GLU A 44 5.07 -5.77 -6.49
N ARG A 45 4.90 -4.47 -6.19
CA ARG A 45 5.96 -3.68 -5.59
C ARG A 45 6.31 -4.20 -4.20
N HIS A 46 7.59 -4.48 -3.99
CA HIS A 46 8.11 -4.83 -2.68
C HIS A 46 8.36 -3.56 -1.85
N ILE A 47 7.81 -3.56 -0.64
CA ILE A 47 7.92 -2.46 0.31
C ILE A 47 8.66 -2.97 1.53
N LEU A 48 9.82 -2.41 1.81
CA LEU A 48 10.64 -2.86 2.93
C LEU A 48 10.10 -2.32 4.25
N VAL A 49 10.01 -3.20 5.24
CA VAL A 49 9.71 -2.84 6.63
C VAL A 49 11.03 -2.76 7.39
N ARG A 50 11.30 -1.62 8.01
CA ARG A 50 12.54 -1.37 8.74
C ARG A 50 12.26 -1.18 10.22
N PHE A 51 13.17 -1.68 11.03
CA PHE A 51 13.22 -1.44 12.46
C PHE A 51 14.63 -1.00 12.83
N ARG A 52 14.74 0.21 13.38
CA ARG A 52 16.04 0.82 13.73
C ARG A 52 17.06 0.76 12.58
N GLY A 53 16.60 1.08 11.36
CA GLY A 53 17.43 1.07 10.16
C GLY A 53 17.70 -0.31 9.54
N HIS A 54 17.26 -1.39 10.18
CA HIS A 54 17.43 -2.76 9.67
C HIS A 54 16.16 -3.23 8.98
N VAL A 55 16.32 -3.95 7.86
CA VAL A 55 15.20 -4.59 7.18
C VAL A 55 14.76 -5.79 8.01
N VAL A 56 13.54 -5.74 8.51
CA VAL A 56 12.94 -6.82 9.33
C VAL A 56 11.85 -7.57 8.60
N GLY A 57 11.45 -7.11 7.43
CA GLY A 57 10.43 -7.76 6.62
C GLY A 57 10.15 -6.97 5.36
N GLN A 58 9.24 -7.53 4.56
CA GLN A 58 8.74 -6.85 3.36
C GLN A 58 7.27 -7.14 3.17
N LEU A 59 6.57 -6.15 2.65
CA LEU A 59 5.21 -6.29 2.15
C LEU A 59 5.25 -6.24 0.64
N ARG A 60 4.22 -6.75 0.00
CA ARG A 60 4.09 -6.72 -1.45
C ARG A 60 2.72 -6.14 -1.80
N ALA A 61 2.72 -4.94 -2.37
CA ALA A 61 1.51 -4.32 -2.87
C ALA A 61 1.13 -4.98 -4.20
N ASP A 62 -0.13 -5.38 -4.35
CA ASP A 62 -0.58 -6.10 -5.53
C ASP A 62 -0.45 -5.22 -6.79
N ILE A 63 -1.12 -4.08 -6.79
CA ILE A 63 -1.08 -3.14 -7.92
C ILE A 63 -0.98 -1.71 -7.36
N ILE A 64 -0.14 -0.90 -7.96
CA ILE A 64 -0.11 0.55 -7.70
C ILE A 64 -0.43 1.25 -9.02
N ILE A 65 -1.53 1.99 -9.05
CA ILE A 65 -2.03 2.64 -10.25
C ILE A 65 -1.55 4.09 -10.28
N ASP A 66 -0.94 4.47 -11.39
CA ASP A 66 -0.51 5.85 -11.68
C ASP A 66 0.32 6.47 -10.55
N ASP A 67 1.07 5.63 -9.84
CA ASP A 67 1.91 6.03 -8.70
C ASP A 67 1.17 6.80 -7.59
N THR A 68 -0.15 6.63 -7.52
CA THR A 68 -1.02 7.35 -6.58
C THR A 68 -1.89 6.44 -5.72
N THR A 69 -2.29 5.28 -6.25
CA THR A 69 -3.36 4.47 -5.66
C THR A 69 -2.94 3.02 -5.54
N ILE A 70 -2.99 2.49 -4.32
CA ILE A 70 -2.74 1.07 -4.05
C ILE A 70 -4.05 0.30 -4.21
N VAL A 71 -3.98 -0.84 -4.88
CA VAL A 71 -5.10 -1.77 -4.99
C VAL A 71 -4.65 -3.13 -4.48
N GLU A 72 -5.31 -3.60 -3.44
CA GLU A 72 -5.11 -4.92 -2.85
C GLU A 72 -6.27 -5.83 -3.22
N LEU A 73 -5.98 -6.98 -3.80
CA LEU A 73 -6.98 -7.92 -4.30
C LEU A 73 -7.06 -9.13 -3.39
N LYS A 74 -8.28 -9.57 -3.13
CA LYS A 74 -8.60 -10.77 -2.37
C LYS A 74 -9.64 -11.60 -3.14
N ALA A 75 -9.59 -12.90 -2.96
CA ALA A 75 -10.60 -13.84 -3.45
C ALA A 75 -10.95 -14.78 -2.31
N ILE A 76 -11.66 -14.25 -1.33
CA ILE A 76 -11.98 -14.89 -0.05
C ILE A 76 -13.46 -14.73 0.28
N ARG A 77 -13.88 -15.37 1.35
CA ARG A 77 -15.29 -15.36 1.76
C ARG A 77 -15.76 -13.97 2.21
N ALA A 78 -14.94 -13.25 2.96
CA ALA A 78 -15.27 -11.90 3.43
C ALA A 78 -14.01 -11.14 3.84
N LEU A 79 -14.02 -9.83 3.63
CA LEU A 79 -12.97 -8.94 4.11
C LEU A 79 -13.03 -8.80 5.63
N THR A 80 -11.88 -8.60 6.25
CA THR A 80 -11.74 -8.40 7.69
C THR A 80 -11.13 -7.04 8.00
N ASP A 81 -11.32 -6.57 9.22
CA ASP A 81 -10.73 -5.32 9.71
C ASP A 81 -9.19 -5.40 9.73
N GLY A 82 -8.62 -6.58 9.95
CA GLY A 82 -7.19 -6.79 9.87
C GLY A 82 -6.61 -6.54 8.49
N MET A 83 -7.37 -6.81 7.44
CA MET A 83 -6.98 -6.50 6.06
C MET A 83 -7.00 -5.01 5.78
N GLU A 84 -7.96 -4.26 6.34
CA GLU A 84 -7.98 -2.80 6.26
C GLU A 84 -6.78 -2.20 6.98
N LEU A 85 -6.42 -2.74 8.14
CA LEU A 85 -5.24 -2.31 8.88
C LEU A 85 -3.95 -2.56 8.07
N GLN A 86 -3.87 -3.69 7.38
CA GLN A 86 -2.75 -3.98 6.47
C GLN A 86 -2.67 -2.96 5.33
N ALA A 87 -3.80 -2.64 4.70
CA ALA A 87 -3.86 -1.63 3.65
C ALA A 87 -3.42 -0.26 4.16
N GLN A 88 -3.80 0.10 5.40
CA GLN A 88 -3.32 1.31 6.05
C GLN A 88 -1.79 1.31 6.22
N LYS A 89 -1.20 0.18 6.56
CA LYS A 89 0.26 0.03 6.65
C LYS A 89 0.96 0.27 5.31
N TYR A 90 0.38 -0.19 4.22
CA TYR A 90 0.91 0.11 2.88
C TYR A 90 0.94 1.63 2.63
N LEU A 91 -0.12 2.34 3.00
CA LEU A 91 -0.16 3.80 2.86
C LEU A 91 0.90 4.48 3.73
N ASP A 92 1.05 4.06 4.97
CA ASP A 92 2.05 4.60 5.90
C ASP A 92 3.48 4.42 5.38
N LEU A 93 3.78 3.27 4.79
CA LEU A 93 5.11 2.93 4.30
C LEU A 93 5.46 3.56 2.94
N THR A 94 4.47 3.77 2.08
CA THR A 94 4.68 4.31 0.73
C THR A 94 4.52 5.83 0.65
N GLY A 95 3.81 6.43 1.60
CA GLY A 95 3.42 7.83 1.52
C GLY A 95 2.28 8.10 0.55
N LEU A 96 1.69 7.07 -0.06
CA LEU A 96 0.52 7.21 -0.91
C LEU A 96 -0.73 7.48 -0.04
N ARG A 97 -1.73 8.10 -0.62
CA ARG A 97 -2.89 8.60 0.13
C ARG A 97 -4.12 7.73 0.05
N THR A 98 -4.23 6.89 -0.98
CA THR A 98 -5.43 6.13 -1.25
C THR A 98 -5.10 4.67 -1.50
N ALA A 99 -5.84 3.78 -0.87
CA ALA A 99 -5.82 2.36 -1.14
C ALA A 99 -7.25 1.84 -1.34
N TYR A 100 -7.36 0.84 -2.18
CA TYR A 100 -8.60 0.08 -2.34
C TYR A 100 -8.34 -1.35 -1.96
N LEU A 101 -9.16 -1.87 -1.06
CA LEU A 101 -9.19 -3.26 -0.69
C LEU A 101 -10.39 -3.90 -1.41
N VAL A 102 -10.12 -4.83 -2.31
CA VAL A 102 -11.12 -5.42 -3.19
C VAL A 102 -11.23 -6.91 -2.93
N ASN A 103 -12.43 -7.40 -2.73
CA ASN A 103 -12.70 -8.82 -2.62
C ASN A 103 -13.63 -9.31 -3.72
N PHE A 104 -13.18 -10.33 -4.43
CA PHE A 104 -13.99 -11.09 -5.38
C PHE A 104 -14.55 -12.28 -4.62
N PRO A 105 -15.83 -12.22 -4.20
CA PRO A 105 -16.37 -13.23 -3.29
C PRO A 105 -16.47 -14.61 -3.94
N LEU A 106 -16.36 -15.64 -3.09
CA LEU A 106 -16.46 -17.03 -3.54
C LEU A 106 -17.91 -17.44 -3.82
N GLN A 107 -18.86 -16.74 -3.21
CA GLN A 107 -20.27 -17.05 -3.33
C GLN A 107 -20.85 -16.39 -4.60
N PRO A 108 -21.56 -17.15 -5.44
CA PRO A 108 -22.08 -16.64 -6.71
C PRO A 108 -23.20 -15.58 -6.56
N ASP A 109 -23.81 -15.47 -5.40
CA ASP A 109 -24.88 -14.53 -5.10
C ASP A 109 -24.40 -13.21 -4.47
N ARG A 110 -23.07 -13.04 -4.35
CA ARG A 110 -22.48 -11.83 -3.78
C ARG A 110 -21.78 -10.99 -4.84
N GLU A 111 -21.83 -9.69 -4.65
CA GLU A 111 -21.13 -8.72 -5.49
C GLU A 111 -19.70 -8.52 -5.01
N VAL A 112 -18.85 -8.00 -5.90
CA VAL A 112 -17.51 -7.57 -5.53
C VAL A 112 -17.59 -6.51 -4.44
N GLU A 113 -16.79 -6.65 -3.40
CA GLU A 113 -16.71 -5.70 -2.29
C GLU A 113 -15.48 -4.81 -2.48
N VAL A 114 -15.69 -3.51 -2.45
CA VAL A 114 -14.62 -2.51 -2.60
C VAL A 114 -14.64 -1.58 -1.40
N ARG A 115 -13.55 -1.58 -0.64
CA ARG A 115 -13.36 -0.67 0.49
C ARG A 115 -12.27 0.34 0.16
N LYS A 116 -12.64 1.60 0.13
CA LYS A 116 -11.70 2.71 -0.07
C LYS A 116 -11.13 3.12 1.27
N ILE A 117 -9.81 3.17 1.36
CA ILE A 117 -9.08 3.58 2.54
C ILE A 117 -8.28 4.83 2.20
N GLU A 118 -8.50 5.90 2.92
CA GLU A 118 -7.79 7.16 2.72
C GLU A 118 -7.04 7.55 3.99
N VAL A 119 -5.89 8.18 3.80
CA VAL A 119 -5.21 8.85 4.90
C VAL A 119 -6.08 10.04 5.32
N LYS A 120 -6.48 10.06 6.59
CA LYS A 120 -7.27 11.16 7.15
C LYS A 120 -6.42 12.42 7.18
N SER A 121 -6.65 13.35 6.25
CA SER A 121 -6.03 14.66 6.21
C SER A 121 -7.02 15.72 6.68
N SER A 122 -7.20 15.87 7.99
CA SER A 122 -7.62 17.16 8.50
C SER A 122 -6.38 18.08 8.60
N GLU A 123 -6.51 19.35 8.30
CA GLU A 123 -5.39 20.30 8.41
C GLU A 123 -4.70 20.24 9.78
N GLY A 124 -5.47 19.97 10.85
CA GLY A 124 -4.95 19.78 12.20
C GLY A 124 -4.17 18.48 12.41
N GLU A 125 -4.51 17.42 11.70
CA GLU A 125 -3.78 16.14 11.75
C GLU A 125 -2.50 16.18 10.92
N LEU A 126 -2.52 16.89 9.78
CA LEU A 126 -1.32 17.18 9.00
C LEU A 126 -0.31 18.01 9.79
N SER A 127 -0.77 19.04 10.50
CA SER A 127 0.07 19.85 11.35
C SER A 127 0.70 19.02 12.47
N LYS A 128 -0.09 18.19 13.15
CA LYS A 128 0.40 17.28 14.20
C LYS A 128 1.35 16.22 13.67
N ALA A 129 1.06 15.67 12.49
CA ALA A 129 1.94 14.71 11.84
C ALA A 129 3.26 15.36 11.40
N PHE A 130 3.21 16.59 10.90
CA PHE A 130 4.38 17.38 10.54
C PHE A 130 5.23 17.72 11.79
N ASP A 131 4.61 18.15 12.87
CA ASP A 131 5.27 18.47 14.13
C ASP A 131 5.94 17.23 14.72
N LYS A 132 5.25 16.09 14.70
CA LYS A 132 5.77 14.81 15.15
C LYS A 132 6.94 14.33 14.31
N MET A 133 6.87 14.49 12.99
CA MET A 133 7.99 14.20 12.08
C MET A 133 9.18 15.11 12.34
N TYR A 134 8.94 16.38 12.57
CA TYR A 134 9.97 17.38 12.84
C TYR A 134 10.65 17.13 14.18
N GLU A 135 9.90 16.78 15.23
CA GLU A 135 10.46 16.37 16.52
C GLU A 135 11.27 15.08 16.40
N HIS A 136 10.78 14.11 15.65
CA HIS A 136 11.50 12.88 15.40
C HIS A 136 12.83 13.12 14.69
N HIS A 137 12.85 13.94 13.65
CA HIS A 137 14.08 14.32 12.94
C HIS A 137 15.04 15.11 13.83
N ARG A 138 14.52 15.98 14.71
CA ARG A 138 15.34 16.72 15.66
C ARG A 138 15.99 15.81 16.68
N ASN A 139 15.25 14.87 17.23
CA ASN A 139 15.75 13.88 18.18
C ASN A 139 16.76 12.93 17.54
N VAL A 140 16.50 12.46 16.34
CA VAL A 140 17.43 11.63 15.57
C VAL A 140 18.72 12.38 15.24
N SER A 141 18.65 13.65 14.88
CA SER A 141 19.84 14.47 14.62
C SER A 141 20.64 14.72 15.88
N ALA A 142 20.00 14.96 17.01
CA ALA A 142 20.65 15.14 18.32
C ALA A 142 21.32 13.83 18.78
N ASP A 143 20.62 12.70 18.65
CA ASP A 143 21.17 11.39 18.98
C ASP A 143 22.34 10.98 18.08
N LEU A 144 22.23 11.26 16.79
CA LEU A 144 23.33 11.02 15.84
C LEU A 144 24.56 11.87 16.16
N THR A 145 24.37 13.10 16.60
CA THR A 145 25.48 13.98 17.00
C THR A 145 26.18 13.46 18.26
N GLN A 146 25.46 12.83 19.17
CA GLN A 146 26.04 12.22 20.37
C GLN A 146 26.67 10.86 20.11
N LEU A 147 26.15 10.09 19.14
CA LEU A 147 26.58 8.73 18.83
C LEU A 147 27.67 8.66 17.76
N LEU A 148 27.74 9.64 16.84
CA LEU A 148 28.70 9.67 15.76
C LEU A 148 30.16 9.52 16.20
N PRO A 149 30.66 10.15 17.28
CA PRO A 149 32.02 9.93 17.74
C PRO A 149 32.28 8.51 18.26
N ARG A 150 31.22 7.83 18.76
CA ARG A 150 31.33 6.47 19.30
C ARG A 150 31.21 5.40 18.22
N VAL A 151 30.46 5.70 17.16
CA VAL A 151 30.21 4.76 16.05
C VAL A 151 31.27 4.88 14.98
N ARG A 152 31.85 6.08 14.78
CA ARG A 152 32.91 6.30 13.79
C ARG A 152 34.22 5.61 14.12
N ALA A 153 34.59 5.54 15.38
CA ALA A 153 35.83 4.90 15.77
C ALA A 153 35.87 3.40 15.41
N PRO A 154 34.84 2.60 15.77
CA PRO A 154 34.81 1.18 15.39
C PRO A 154 34.70 0.95 13.88
N VAL A 155 34.00 1.83 13.17
CA VAL A 155 33.77 1.69 11.71
C VAL A 155 35.05 2.07 10.92
N LEU A 156 35.81 3.00 11.42
CA LEU A 156 37.08 3.44 10.77
C LEU A 156 38.23 2.47 11.02
N ASP A 157 38.18 1.74 12.13
CA ASP A 157 39.19 0.75 12.47
C ASP A 157 38.98 -0.58 11.73
N ASP A 158 37.78 -0.83 11.21
CA ASP A 158 37.41 -2.02 10.44
C ASP A 158 37.60 -1.84 8.92
N VAL A 159 38.03 -0.69 8.48
CA VAL A 159 38.29 -0.37 7.07
C VAL A 159 39.80 -0.27 6.83
#